data_a5b0747ade5d37dc4dfef0b2ae3c1f9d
#
_entry.id   a5b0747ade5d37dc4dfef0b2ae3c1f9d
#
_cell.length_a   1.000
_cell.length_b   1.000
_cell.length_c   1.000
_cell.angle_alpha   90.00
_cell.angle_beta   90.00
_cell.angle_gamma   90.00
#
_symmetry.space_group_name_H-M   'P 1'
#
loop_
_entity.id
_entity.type
_entity.pdbx_description
1 polymer ?
#
loop_
_entity_poly.entity_id
_entity_poly.type
_entity_poly.pdbx_seq_one_letter_code
_entity_poly.pdbx_strand_id
1 'polypeptide(L)'
;MFDLADTELVRDKAITWRKQYGDIFYTKIGGTDYVWLSSPKVVKDLMDKKSSVYSSRAPAPLAQDVASAGRRQLFMPYGPRWRSIRKHSHDLLNLRTSVKYQPVQDFESKVLLKELMESPDDFISINRRYSASVIMLVTYGYRIPSWNDPLIKRIYGVLDRFTEMTAPGAHAIDSFPSLASLPQWMLGNWRAHGEKVFEQDSQVYLDLWNRLKRETDAGTARDCFTKTFYLNDPAKSGIDDLAAAYTCGGLIEAGSETTGTTLNNFLLCMVLFPEAQKRAQEELDRVVGSDRLPTWEDEESLPYVRGLIKEVLRWRPVNKFGMPHATSEDDWYEGYFIPKGSVAVLNWW
;
A
#
# COMPACT_ATOMS: atom_id res chain seq x y z
N MET A 1 16.80 -19.73 0.11
CA MET A 1 16.91 -18.25 0.13
C MET A 1 16.73 -17.65 -1.27
N PHE A 2 17.47 -18.12 -2.27
CA PHE A 2 17.27 -17.67 -3.67
C PHE A 2 15.85 -17.88 -4.19
N ASP A 3 15.15 -18.89 -3.69
CA ASP A 3 13.74 -19.17 -4.04
C ASP A 3 12.76 -18.08 -3.58
N LEU A 4 13.12 -17.25 -2.59
CA LEU A 4 12.24 -16.16 -2.10
C LEU A 4 12.22 -14.96 -3.04
N ALA A 5 13.24 -14.79 -3.86
CA ALA A 5 13.29 -13.74 -4.87
C ALA A 5 12.34 -14.06 -6.04
N ASP A 6 12.05 -15.34 -6.29
CA ASP A 6 11.05 -15.77 -7.27
C ASP A 6 9.66 -15.88 -6.60
N THR A 7 8.88 -14.83 -6.75
CA THR A 7 7.54 -14.73 -6.15
C THR A 7 6.54 -15.73 -6.72
N GLU A 8 6.73 -16.24 -7.93
CA GLU A 8 5.88 -17.28 -8.54
C GLU A 8 6.19 -18.63 -7.90
N LEU A 9 7.46 -18.96 -7.73
CA LEU A 9 7.89 -20.18 -7.04
C LEU A 9 7.41 -20.20 -5.59
N VAL A 10 7.50 -19.07 -4.88
CA VAL A 10 7.01 -18.97 -3.49
C VAL A 10 5.49 -19.15 -3.44
N ARG A 11 4.75 -18.55 -4.38
CA ARG A 11 3.29 -18.76 -4.50
C ARG A 11 2.96 -20.23 -4.66
N ASP A 12 3.58 -20.93 -5.60
CA ASP A 12 3.29 -22.33 -5.92
C ASP A 12 3.63 -23.26 -4.74
N LYS A 13 4.73 -22.97 -4.06
CA LYS A 13 5.07 -23.63 -2.79
C LYS A 13 4.04 -23.36 -1.70
N ALA A 14 3.61 -22.11 -1.50
CA ALA A 14 2.62 -21.76 -0.49
C ALA A 14 1.26 -22.44 -0.72
N ILE A 15 0.82 -22.54 -1.98
CA ILE A 15 -0.39 -23.29 -2.35
C ILE A 15 -0.23 -24.79 -2.02
N THR A 16 0.92 -25.36 -2.36
CA THR A 16 1.22 -26.78 -2.10
C THR A 16 1.28 -27.06 -0.60
N TRP A 17 1.97 -26.21 0.16
CA TRP A 17 2.10 -26.36 1.61
C TRP A 17 0.75 -26.20 2.33
N ARG A 18 -0.10 -25.27 1.87
CA ARG A 18 -1.46 -25.17 2.39
C ARG A 18 -2.23 -26.48 2.23
N LYS A 19 -2.14 -27.12 1.07
CA LYS A 19 -2.79 -28.43 0.81
C LYS A 19 -2.24 -29.54 1.70
N GLN A 20 -0.95 -29.48 2.02
CA GLN A 20 -0.25 -30.51 2.80
C GLN A 20 -0.40 -30.31 4.32
N TYR A 21 -0.32 -29.06 4.80
CA TYR A 21 -0.21 -28.75 6.22
C TYR A 21 -1.44 -28.02 6.79
N GLY A 22 -2.38 -27.62 5.93
CA GLY A 22 -3.60 -26.92 6.35
C GLY A 22 -3.53 -25.42 6.28
N ASP A 23 -4.51 -24.77 6.90
CA ASP A 23 -4.73 -23.31 6.82
C ASP A 23 -3.74 -22.47 7.61
N ILE A 24 -2.98 -23.08 8.51
CA ILE A 24 -1.86 -22.45 9.22
C ILE A 24 -0.67 -23.43 9.14
N PHE A 25 0.48 -22.92 8.72
CA PHE A 25 1.71 -23.70 8.67
C PHE A 25 2.93 -22.83 8.96
N TYR A 26 4.01 -23.48 9.29
CA TYR A 26 5.27 -22.87 9.75
C TYR A 26 6.40 -23.14 8.78
N THR A 27 7.27 -22.14 8.59
CA THR A 27 8.57 -22.31 7.94
C THR A 27 9.64 -21.51 8.68
N LYS A 28 10.86 -21.98 8.64
CA LYS A 28 12.02 -21.24 9.18
C LYS A 28 12.92 -20.78 8.05
N ILE A 29 13.12 -19.46 7.92
CA ILE A 29 13.90 -18.86 6.84
C ILE A 29 14.94 -17.94 7.48
N GLY A 30 16.21 -18.20 7.26
CA GLY A 30 17.28 -17.36 7.78
C GLY A 30 17.34 -17.20 9.30
N GLY A 31 16.83 -18.21 10.03
CA GLY A 31 16.75 -18.13 11.50
C GLY A 31 15.47 -17.48 12.02
N THR A 32 14.66 -16.85 11.18
CA THR A 32 13.37 -16.24 11.51
C THR A 32 12.23 -17.23 11.32
N ASP A 33 11.30 -17.23 12.26
CA ASP A 33 10.11 -18.06 12.25
C ASP A 33 9.01 -17.39 11.43
N TYR A 34 8.45 -18.09 10.43
CA TYR A 34 7.37 -17.62 9.57
C TYR A 34 6.12 -18.46 9.78
N VAL A 35 5.01 -17.80 10.07
CA VAL A 35 3.69 -18.41 10.18
C VAL A 35 2.82 -17.95 9.02
N TRP A 36 2.37 -18.89 8.21
CA TRP A 36 1.57 -18.63 7.02
C TRP A 36 0.09 -18.80 7.34
N LEU A 37 -0.69 -17.75 7.08
CA LEU A 37 -2.11 -17.67 7.36
C LEU A 37 -2.86 -17.81 6.03
N SER A 38 -3.53 -18.95 5.82
CA SER A 38 -4.04 -19.35 4.51
C SER A 38 -5.57 -19.48 4.45
N SER A 39 -6.30 -19.01 5.47
CA SER A 39 -7.76 -18.96 5.41
C SER A 39 -8.31 -17.68 6.03
N PRO A 40 -9.51 -17.22 5.58
CA PRO A 40 -10.16 -16.03 6.15
C PRO A 40 -10.42 -16.15 7.66
N LYS A 41 -10.70 -17.38 8.16
CA LYS A 41 -10.90 -17.64 9.59
C LYS A 41 -9.63 -17.36 10.37
N VAL A 42 -8.50 -17.95 9.98
CA VAL A 42 -7.21 -17.80 10.64
C VAL A 42 -6.75 -16.32 10.60
N VAL A 43 -6.87 -15.67 9.45
CA VAL A 43 -6.55 -14.24 9.29
C VAL A 43 -7.41 -13.40 10.23
N LYS A 44 -8.72 -13.59 10.26
CA LYS A 44 -9.63 -12.86 11.15
C LYS A 44 -9.31 -13.10 12.63
N ASP A 45 -9.03 -14.34 13.01
CA ASP A 45 -8.75 -14.68 14.40
C ASP A 45 -7.43 -14.06 14.91
N LEU A 46 -6.37 -14.09 14.09
CA LEU A 46 -5.06 -13.60 14.49
C LEU A 46 -4.85 -12.12 14.15
N MET A 47 -5.17 -11.68 12.94
CA MET A 47 -4.86 -10.32 12.50
C MET A 47 -5.89 -9.28 12.97
N ASP A 48 -7.18 -9.65 13.06
CA ASP A 48 -8.22 -8.72 13.51
C ASP A 48 -8.41 -8.81 15.03
N LYS A 49 -8.77 -10.00 15.55
CA LYS A 49 -9.13 -10.16 16.98
C LYS A 49 -7.93 -10.03 17.92
N LYS A 50 -6.73 -10.44 17.48
CA LYS A 50 -5.47 -10.33 18.23
C LYS A 50 -4.55 -9.26 17.61
N SER A 51 -5.10 -8.21 17.02
CA SER A 51 -4.34 -7.16 16.33
C SER A 51 -3.23 -6.51 17.17
N SER A 52 -3.41 -6.40 18.50
CA SER A 52 -2.37 -5.89 19.39
C SER A 52 -1.10 -6.75 19.41
N VAL A 53 -1.24 -8.06 19.21
CA VAL A 53 -0.11 -9.00 19.13
C VAL A 53 0.50 -9.02 17.73
N TYR A 54 -0.33 -8.97 16.68
CA TYR A 54 0.07 -9.19 15.29
C TYR A 54 0.27 -7.91 14.47
N SER A 55 0.24 -6.71 15.07
CA SER A 55 0.43 -5.45 14.34
C SER A 55 1.88 -4.99 14.23
N SER A 56 2.84 -5.70 14.83
CA SER A 56 4.25 -5.34 14.73
C SER A 56 4.86 -5.71 13.35
N ARG A 57 6.11 -5.33 13.14
CA ARG A 57 6.89 -5.63 11.93
C ARG A 57 8.20 -6.28 12.31
N ALA A 58 8.69 -7.17 11.44
CA ALA A 58 10.03 -7.70 11.58
C ALA A 58 11.07 -6.57 11.42
N PRO A 59 12.23 -6.69 12.07
CA PRO A 59 13.35 -5.77 11.85
C PRO A 59 13.74 -5.70 10.37
N ALA A 60 13.93 -4.50 9.86
CA ALA A 60 14.38 -4.22 8.49
C ALA A 60 15.48 -3.14 8.53
N PRO A 61 16.74 -3.49 8.88
CA PRO A 61 17.81 -2.52 9.10
C PRO A 61 18.05 -1.59 7.92
N LEU A 62 17.98 -2.09 6.68
CA LEU A 62 18.13 -1.24 5.50
C LEU A 62 16.84 -0.47 5.19
N ALA A 63 15.74 -1.17 4.94
CA ALA A 63 14.52 -0.55 4.45
C ALA A 63 13.86 0.37 5.47
N GLN A 64 13.87 0.03 6.76
CA GLN A 64 13.24 0.83 7.81
C GLN A 64 14.23 1.74 8.53
N ASP A 65 15.33 1.18 9.06
CA ASP A 65 16.15 1.95 9.99
C ASP A 65 17.03 2.97 9.28
N VAL A 66 17.56 2.64 8.10
CA VAL A 66 18.44 3.54 7.33
C VAL A 66 17.65 4.28 6.24
N ALA A 67 17.02 3.58 5.30
CA ALA A 67 16.38 4.20 4.12
C ALA A 67 15.12 5.04 4.45
N SER A 68 14.60 4.96 5.67
CA SER A 68 13.52 5.84 6.14
C SER A 68 13.81 6.48 7.51
N ALA A 69 14.96 6.21 8.09
CA ALA A 69 15.32 6.61 9.46
C ALA A 69 14.20 6.28 10.47
N GLY A 70 13.59 5.09 10.32
CA GLY A 70 12.49 4.60 11.14
C GLY A 70 11.16 5.34 10.97
N ARG A 71 10.97 6.14 9.91
CA ARG A 71 9.79 7.00 9.73
C ARG A 71 8.70 6.43 8.85
N ARG A 72 9.00 5.42 8.01
CA ARG A 72 7.99 4.81 7.15
C ARG A 72 7.02 3.96 7.97
N GLN A 73 5.77 4.42 8.10
CA GLN A 73 4.73 3.80 8.94
C GLN A 73 4.51 2.32 8.60
N LEU A 74 4.66 1.95 7.32
CA LEU A 74 4.44 0.59 6.84
C LEU A 74 5.32 -0.46 7.51
N PHE A 75 6.59 -0.11 7.84
CA PHE A 75 7.54 -1.00 8.50
C PHE A 75 7.77 -0.68 9.97
N MET A 76 7.05 0.30 10.51
CA MET A 76 7.23 0.73 11.89
C MET A 76 6.76 -0.37 12.84
N PRO A 77 7.57 -0.75 13.85
CA PRO A 77 7.14 -1.66 14.90
C PRO A 77 5.92 -1.11 15.65
N TYR A 78 5.05 -2.01 16.10
CA TYR A 78 3.90 -1.62 16.93
C TYR A 78 4.36 -0.98 18.24
N GLY A 79 3.89 0.22 18.52
CA GLY A 79 4.28 0.97 19.71
C GLY A 79 3.64 2.36 19.77
N PRO A 80 4.00 3.19 20.77
CA PRO A 80 3.39 4.50 20.98
C PRO A 80 3.50 5.42 19.75
N ARG A 81 4.66 5.44 19.09
CA ARG A 81 4.90 6.26 17.90
C ARG A 81 4.01 5.82 16.73
N TRP A 82 3.95 4.51 16.45
CA TRP A 82 3.07 3.96 15.43
C TRP A 82 1.61 4.29 15.71
N ARG A 83 1.17 4.13 16.97
CA ARG A 83 -0.22 4.43 17.37
C ARG A 83 -0.58 5.90 17.19
N SER A 84 0.35 6.81 17.50
CA SER A 84 0.17 8.25 17.31
C SER A 84 -0.08 8.57 15.83
N ILE A 85 0.80 8.11 14.93
CA ILE A 85 0.68 8.31 13.48
C ILE A 85 -0.59 7.62 12.94
N ARG A 86 -0.85 6.38 13.36
CA ARG A 86 -2.02 5.59 12.91
C ARG A 86 -3.34 6.25 13.27
N LYS A 87 -3.43 6.88 14.44
CA LYS A 87 -4.61 7.62 14.86
C LYS A 87 -4.93 8.75 13.88
N HIS A 88 -3.97 9.60 13.54
CA HIS A 88 -4.19 10.68 12.57
C HIS A 88 -4.59 10.16 11.20
N SER A 89 -3.95 9.09 10.72
CA SER A 89 -4.31 8.46 9.45
C SER A 89 -5.73 7.88 9.49
N HIS A 90 -6.13 7.24 10.60
CA HIS A 90 -7.47 6.67 10.75
C HIS A 90 -8.55 7.75 10.75
N ASP A 91 -8.34 8.83 11.49
CA ASP A 91 -9.34 9.90 11.62
C ASP A 91 -9.66 10.57 10.26
N LEU A 92 -8.69 10.59 9.34
CA LEU A 92 -8.83 11.21 8.03
C LEU A 92 -9.16 10.23 6.89
N LEU A 93 -8.94 8.92 7.08
CA LEU A 93 -9.13 7.89 6.05
C LEU A 93 -10.22 6.86 6.40
N ASN A 94 -10.97 7.04 7.49
CA ASN A 94 -12.08 6.15 7.79
C ASN A 94 -13.24 6.31 6.80
N LEU A 95 -14.12 5.32 6.73
CA LEU A 95 -15.23 5.27 5.77
C LEU A 95 -16.12 6.53 5.79
N ARG A 96 -16.39 7.09 6.99
CA ARG A 96 -17.22 8.29 7.13
C ARG A 96 -16.54 9.52 6.51
N THR A 97 -15.24 9.65 6.69
CA THR A 97 -14.46 10.77 6.16
C THR A 97 -14.19 10.60 4.67
N SER A 98 -14.03 9.36 4.18
CA SER A 98 -13.70 9.06 2.78
C SER A 98 -14.77 9.53 1.78
N VAL A 99 -16.02 9.68 2.21
CA VAL A 99 -17.10 10.27 1.39
C VAL A 99 -16.74 11.66 0.87
N LYS A 100 -15.94 12.43 1.62
CA LYS A 100 -15.46 13.76 1.20
C LYS A 100 -14.56 13.72 -0.03
N TYR A 101 -13.98 12.56 -0.34
CA TYR A 101 -13.09 12.38 -1.49
C TYR A 101 -13.83 11.93 -2.76
N GLN A 102 -15.10 11.56 -2.66
CA GLN A 102 -15.91 11.13 -3.80
C GLN A 102 -15.93 12.14 -4.96
N PRO A 103 -16.07 13.47 -4.74
CA PRO A 103 -16.04 14.43 -5.84
C PRO A 103 -14.70 14.44 -6.62
N VAL A 104 -13.59 14.19 -5.92
CA VAL A 104 -12.26 14.07 -6.55
C VAL A 104 -12.18 12.82 -7.40
N GLN A 105 -12.66 11.70 -6.89
CA GLN A 105 -12.69 10.42 -7.59
C GLN A 105 -13.61 10.47 -8.80
N ASP A 106 -14.79 11.07 -8.66
CA ASP A 106 -15.74 11.26 -9.76
C ASP A 106 -15.15 12.13 -10.89
N PHE A 107 -14.53 13.23 -10.54
CA PHE A 107 -13.87 14.09 -11.54
C PHE A 107 -12.74 13.35 -12.29
N GLU A 108 -11.82 12.73 -11.57
CA GLU A 108 -10.67 12.04 -12.18
C GLU A 108 -11.09 10.78 -12.94
N SER A 109 -12.17 10.08 -12.54
CA SER A 109 -12.70 8.95 -13.30
C SER A 109 -13.27 9.36 -14.66
N LYS A 110 -13.91 10.54 -14.76
CA LYS A 110 -14.35 11.10 -16.05
C LYS A 110 -13.18 11.48 -16.95
N VAL A 111 -12.09 12.00 -16.34
CA VAL A 111 -10.85 12.28 -17.09
C VAL A 111 -10.20 10.97 -17.55
N LEU A 112 -10.16 9.94 -16.69
CA LEU A 112 -9.67 8.59 -17.03
C LEU A 112 -10.42 8.03 -18.26
N LEU A 113 -11.75 8.05 -18.24
CA LEU A 113 -12.57 7.55 -19.36
C LEU A 113 -12.28 8.33 -20.65
N LYS A 114 -12.16 9.65 -20.58
CA LYS A 114 -11.83 10.48 -21.74
C LYS A 114 -10.45 10.11 -22.31
N GLU A 115 -9.43 10.00 -21.48
CA GLU A 115 -8.08 9.65 -21.90
C GLU A 115 -8.02 8.24 -22.54
N LEU A 116 -8.73 7.26 -21.95
CA LEU A 116 -8.83 5.91 -22.52
C LEU A 116 -9.54 5.89 -23.88
N MET A 117 -10.52 6.79 -24.13
CA MET A 117 -11.17 6.93 -25.43
C MET A 117 -10.24 7.58 -26.47
N GLU A 118 -9.42 8.54 -26.04
CA GLU A 118 -8.52 9.29 -26.94
C GLU A 118 -7.24 8.52 -27.27
N SER A 119 -6.71 7.73 -26.32
CA SER A 119 -5.43 7.02 -26.43
C SER A 119 -5.47 5.65 -25.74
N PRO A 120 -6.27 4.68 -26.24
CA PRO A 120 -6.47 3.38 -25.58
C PRO A 120 -5.17 2.57 -25.42
N ASP A 121 -4.21 2.72 -26.31
CA ASP A 121 -2.92 2.01 -26.27
C ASP A 121 -2.06 2.44 -25.06
N ASP A 122 -2.28 3.64 -24.52
CA ASP A 122 -1.56 4.21 -23.39
C ASP A 122 -2.20 3.86 -22.04
N PHE A 123 -3.11 2.86 -21.99
CA PHE A 123 -3.93 2.56 -20.81
C PHE A 123 -3.14 2.38 -19.51
N ILE A 124 -1.92 1.85 -19.55
CA ILE A 124 -1.08 1.67 -18.36
C ILE A 124 -0.70 3.03 -17.76
N SER A 125 -0.20 3.95 -18.56
CA SER A 125 0.20 5.28 -18.12
C SER A 125 -1.01 6.14 -17.71
N ILE A 126 -2.14 5.97 -18.40
CA ILE A 126 -3.41 6.63 -18.08
C ILE A 126 -3.93 6.15 -16.71
N ASN A 127 -3.97 4.84 -16.44
CA ASN A 127 -4.37 4.27 -15.17
C ASN A 127 -3.45 4.72 -14.01
N ARG A 128 -2.14 4.79 -14.26
CA ARG A 128 -1.16 5.30 -13.30
C ARG A 128 -1.34 6.79 -13.03
N ARG A 129 -1.56 7.60 -14.08
CA ARG A 129 -1.86 9.04 -13.91
C ARG A 129 -3.12 9.23 -13.06
N TYR A 130 -4.20 8.49 -13.36
CA TYR A 130 -5.42 8.54 -12.56
C TYR A 130 -5.16 8.25 -11.08
N SER A 131 -4.49 7.13 -10.80
CA SER A 131 -4.15 6.70 -9.45
C SER A 131 -3.34 7.77 -8.70
N ALA A 132 -2.26 8.27 -9.34
CA ALA A 132 -1.41 9.31 -8.78
C ALA A 132 -2.17 10.63 -8.58
N SER A 133 -3.04 11.04 -9.50
CA SER A 133 -3.80 12.28 -9.39
C SER A 133 -4.83 12.22 -8.25
N VAL A 134 -5.55 11.11 -8.11
CA VAL A 134 -6.52 10.92 -7.01
C VAL A 134 -5.82 11.02 -5.66
N ILE A 135 -4.73 10.26 -5.45
CA ILE A 135 -4.05 10.29 -4.15
C ILE A 135 -3.38 11.64 -3.87
N MET A 136 -2.85 12.33 -4.88
CA MET A 136 -2.27 13.65 -4.72
C MET A 136 -3.32 14.72 -4.40
N LEU A 137 -4.49 14.66 -5.02
CA LEU A 137 -5.61 15.55 -4.69
C LEU A 137 -6.11 15.31 -3.26
N VAL A 138 -6.32 14.06 -2.88
CA VAL A 138 -6.77 13.69 -1.52
C VAL A 138 -5.73 14.07 -0.47
N THR A 139 -4.44 13.85 -0.74
CA THR A 139 -3.37 14.07 0.24
C THR A 139 -2.93 15.52 0.32
N TYR A 140 -2.69 16.17 -0.83
CA TYR A 140 -2.10 17.52 -0.89
C TYR A 140 -2.95 18.57 -1.60
N GLY A 141 -4.11 18.20 -2.16
CA GLY A 141 -4.92 19.13 -2.96
C GLY A 141 -4.32 19.44 -4.34
N TYR A 142 -3.29 18.71 -4.78
CA TYR A 142 -2.62 18.94 -6.07
C TYR A 142 -3.11 17.94 -7.11
N ARG A 143 -3.54 18.47 -8.26
CA ARG A 143 -3.91 17.66 -9.40
C ARG A 143 -2.69 17.31 -10.25
N ILE A 144 -2.65 16.09 -10.78
CA ILE A 144 -1.70 15.65 -11.80
C ILE A 144 -2.43 15.60 -13.14
N PRO A 145 -2.25 16.61 -14.01
CA PRO A 145 -3.05 16.77 -15.23
C PRO A 145 -2.64 15.83 -16.37
N SER A 146 -1.42 15.32 -16.39
CA SER A 146 -0.92 14.43 -17.43
C SER A 146 0.17 13.49 -16.92
N TRP A 147 0.41 12.39 -17.65
CA TRP A 147 1.52 11.47 -17.36
C TRP A 147 2.90 12.13 -17.45
N ASN A 148 3.02 13.20 -18.22
CA ASN A 148 4.28 13.93 -18.40
C ASN A 148 4.55 14.98 -17.32
N ASP A 149 3.69 15.10 -16.29
CA ASP A 149 3.90 16.01 -15.18
C ASP A 149 5.20 15.68 -14.45
N PRO A 150 6.09 16.67 -14.18
CA PRO A 150 7.34 16.43 -13.48
C PRO A 150 7.17 15.79 -12.09
N LEU A 151 6.04 16.02 -11.44
CA LEU A 151 5.75 15.46 -10.12
C LEU A 151 5.57 13.94 -10.19
N ILE A 152 5.00 13.41 -11.28
CA ILE A 152 4.89 11.96 -11.50
C ILE A 152 6.27 11.31 -11.44
N LYS A 153 7.26 11.86 -12.14
CA LYS A 153 8.62 11.29 -12.15
C LYS A 153 9.23 11.23 -10.75
N ARG A 154 8.96 12.25 -9.93
CA ARG A 154 9.42 12.28 -8.53
C ARG A 154 8.73 11.20 -7.69
N ILE A 155 7.42 11.06 -7.82
CA ILE A 155 6.62 10.07 -7.09
C ILE A 155 7.05 8.64 -7.47
N TYR A 156 7.11 8.36 -8.77
CA TYR A 156 7.53 7.03 -9.24
C TYR A 156 8.99 6.73 -8.91
N GLY A 157 9.86 7.74 -8.88
CA GLY A 157 11.23 7.57 -8.39
C GLY A 157 11.30 7.15 -6.92
N VAL A 158 10.37 7.60 -6.07
CA VAL A 158 10.23 7.08 -4.70
C VAL A 158 9.75 5.64 -4.69
N LEU A 159 8.74 5.31 -5.52
CA LEU A 159 8.20 3.95 -5.62
C LEU A 159 9.22 2.93 -6.14
N ASP A 160 10.05 3.33 -7.12
CA ASP A 160 11.12 2.49 -7.64
C ASP A 160 12.15 2.18 -6.54
N ARG A 161 12.61 3.19 -5.80
CA ARG A 161 13.51 3.00 -4.66
C ARG A 161 12.88 2.18 -3.55
N PHE A 162 11.59 2.44 -3.25
CA PHE A 162 10.85 1.62 -2.30
C PHE A 162 10.82 0.14 -2.71
N THR A 163 10.51 -0.14 -3.96
CA THR A 163 10.47 -1.51 -4.51
C THR A 163 11.84 -2.17 -4.45
N GLU A 164 12.90 -1.44 -4.83
CA GLU A 164 14.27 -1.92 -4.74
C GLU A 164 14.65 -2.28 -3.30
N MET A 165 14.34 -1.39 -2.33
CA MET A 165 14.69 -1.60 -0.91
C MET A 165 13.90 -2.75 -0.27
N THR A 166 12.71 -3.06 -0.77
CA THR A 166 11.78 -4.01 -0.13
C THR A 166 11.60 -5.30 -0.90
N ALA A 167 12.27 -5.46 -2.05
CA ALA A 167 12.18 -6.67 -2.85
C ALA A 167 12.64 -7.90 -2.04
N PRO A 168 11.84 -8.99 -1.99
CA PRO A 168 12.17 -10.16 -1.22
C PRO A 168 13.54 -10.73 -1.60
N GLY A 169 14.43 -10.88 -0.62
CA GLY A 169 15.77 -11.44 -0.83
C GLY A 169 16.79 -10.52 -1.52
N ALA A 170 16.40 -9.28 -1.91
CA ALA A 170 17.32 -8.34 -2.54
C ALA A 170 18.45 -7.90 -1.61
N HIS A 171 18.18 -7.76 -0.33
CA HIS A 171 19.14 -7.30 0.65
C HIS A 171 19.31 -8.34 1.77
N ALA A 172 20.52 -8.92 1.84
CA ALA A 172 20.87 -9.90 2.88
C ALA A 172 20.67 -9.34 4.30
N ILE A 173 20.89 -8.02 4.46
CA ILE A 173 20.80 -7.34 5.75
C ILE A 173 19.37 -7.34 6.34
N ASP A 174 18.33 -7.24 5.52
CA ASP A 174 16.93 -7.28 5.97
C ASP A 174 16.43 -8.73 6.11
N SER A 175 17.05 -9.66 5.36
CA SER A 175 16.78 -11.09 5.49
C SER A 175 17.46 -11.71 6.73
N PHE A 176 18.59 -11.14 7.16
CA PHE A 176 19.39 -11.55 8.33
C PHE A 176 19.80 -10.32 9.14
N PRO A 177 18.90 -9.76 9.96
CA PRO A 177 19.14 -8.49 10.68
C PRO A 177 20.39 -8.49 11.57
N SER A 178 20.83 -9.66 12.05
CA SER A 178 22.07 -9.80 12.83
C SER A 178 23.32 -9.37 12.05
N LEU A 179 23.29 -9.42 10.73
CA LEU A 179 24.40 -8.94 9.89
C LEU A 179 24.63 -7.42 10.02
N ALA A 180 23.63 -6.65 10.51
CA ALA A 180 23.76 -5.20 10.72
C ALA A 180 24.86 -4.83 11.74
N SER A 181 25.29 -5.76 12.57
CA SER A 181 26.41 -5.59 13.52
C SER A 181 27.80 -5.70 12.87
N LEU A 182 27.88 -6.23 11.65
CA LEU A 182 29.15 -6.38 10.94
C LEU A 182 29.60 -5.05 10.30
N PRO A 183 30.93 -4.87 10.08
CA PRO A 183 31.44 -3.70 9.37
C PRO A 183 30.84 -3.56 7.97
N GLN A 184 30.47 -2.33 7.60
CA GLN A 184 29.77 -2.05 6.34
C GLN A 184 30.53 -2.52 5.09
N TRP A 185 31.86 -2.38 5.10
CA TRP A 185 32.69 -2.76 3.94
C TRP A 185 32.61 -4.26 3.61
N MET A 186 32.27 -5.11 4.58
CA MET A 186 32.06 -6.54 4.36
C MET A 186 30.76 -6.85 3.60
N LEU A 187 29.80 -5.93 3.61
CA LEU A 187 28.43 -6.12 3.10
C LEU A 187 28.05 -5.06 2.03
N GLY A 188 29.03 -4.60 1.24
CA GLY A 188 28.78 -3.74 0.09
C GLY A 188 28.33 -2.32 0.42
N ASN A 189 28.74 -1.77 1.58
CA ASN A 189 28.38 -0.41 2.01
C ASN A 189 26.87 -0.12 2.00
N TRP A 190 26.07 -1.10 2.34
CA TRP A 190 24.60 -1.06 2.32
C TRP A 190 24.01 0.17 3.04
N ARG A 191 24.67 0.62 4.12
CA ARG A 191 24.21 1.78 4.89
C ARG A 191 24.29 3.07 4.08
N ALA A 192 25.40 3.31 3.37
CA ALA A 192 25.55 4.48 2.51
C ALA A 192 24.50 4.48 1.37
N HIS A 193 24.14 3.31 0.85
CA HIS A 193 23.08 3.17 -0.12
C HIS A 193 21.71 3.57 0.48
N GLY A 194 21.37 3.04 1.67
CA GLY A 194 20.14 3.41 2.37
C GLY A 194 20.07 4.88 2.76
N GLU A 195 21.19 5.48 3.20
CA GLU A 195 21.29 6.92 3.51
C GLU A 195 21.00 7.79 2.27
N LYS A 196 21.52 7.39 1.10
CA LYS A 196 21.22 8.08 -0.16
C LYS A 196 19.73 8.00 -0.52
N VAL A 197 19.10 6.84 -0.33
CA VAL A 197 17.66 6.67 -0.55
C VAL A 197 16.87 7.55 0.43
N PHE A 198 17.25 7.56 1.71
CA PHE A 198 16.65 8.42 2.72
C PHE A 198 16.71 9.91 2.34
N GLU A 199 17.87 10.39 1.88
CA GLU A 199 18.04 11.78 1.45
C GLU A 199 17.11 12.12 0.29
N GLN A 200 17.09 11.28 -0.75
CA GLN A 200 16.26 11.48 -1.94
C GLN A 200 14.77 11.46 -1.64
N ASP A 201 14.27 10.50 -0.85
CA ASP A 201 12.86 10.38 -0.51
C ASP A 201 12.43 11.50 0.43
N SER A 202 13.25 11.82 1.44
CA SER A 202 13.00 12.93 2.36
C SER A 202 12.88 14.27 1.65
N GLN A 203 13.70 14.52 0.62
CA GLN A 203 13.61 15.74 -0.18
C GLN A 203 12.24 15.86 -0.88
N VAL A 204 11.74 14.74 -1.46
CA VAL A 204 10.42 14.74 -2.13
C VAL A 204 9.31 15.06 -1.13
N TYR A 205 9.32 14.38 0.02
CA TYR A 205 8.26 14.52 1.02
C TYR A 205 8.28 15.88 1.71
N LEU A 206 9.48 16.39 2.05
CA LEU A 206 9.64 17.71 2.67
C LEU A 206 9.26 18.84 1.71
N ASP A 207 9.57 18.73 0.42
CA ASP A 207 9.15 19.73 -0.57
C ASP A 207 7.62 19.86 -0.61
N LEU A 208 6.92 18.72 -0.65
CA LEU A 208 5.44 18.69 -0.67
C LEU A 208 4.86 19.20 0.65
N TRP A 209 5.39 18.76 1.79
CA TRP A 209 4.99 19.17 3.12
C TRP A 209 5.16 20.69 3.32
N ASN A 210 6.36 21.20 3.03
CA ASN A 210 6.68 22.62 3.20
C ASN A 210 5.91 23.53 2.22
N ARG A 211 5.66 23.05 1.00
CA ARG A 211 4.80 23.76 0.06
C ARG A 211 3.38 23.90 0.63
N LEU A 212 2.79 22.83 1.10
CA LEU A 212 1.44 22.87 1.64
C LEU A 212 1.34 23.70 2.92
N LYS A 213 2.34 23.67 3.80
CA LYS A 213 2.40 24.53 4.98
C LYS A 213 2.30 26.00 4.56
N ARG A 214 3.16 26.44 3.64
CA ARG A 214 3.15 27.83 3.14
C ARG A 214 1.80 28.22 2.52
N GLU A 215 1.20 27.33 1.73
CA GLU A 215 -0.10 27.58 1.13
C GLU A 215 -1.22 27.63 2.18
N THR A 216 -1.13 26.83 3.24
CA THR A 216 -2.10 26.83 4.35
C THR A 216 -2.00 28.11 5.15
N ASP A 217 -0.78 28.54 5.50
CA ASP A 217 -0.52 29.76 6.25
C ASP A 217 -0.94 31.02 5.46
N ALA A 218 -0.83 30.96 4.13
CA ALA A 218 -1.30 32.00 3.22
C ALA A 218 -2.81 31.94 2.92
N GLY A 219 -3.54 30.95 3.44
CA GLY A 219 -4.98 30.77 3.20
C GLY A 219 -5.33 30.31 1.78
N THR A 220 -4.38 29.84 0.99
CA THR A 220 -4.57 29.41 -0.42
C THR A 220 -4.64 27.90 -0.62
N ALA A 221 -4.32 27.11 0.41
CA ALA A 221 -4.37 25.65 0.33
C ALA A 221 -5.80 25.14 0.16
N ARG A 222 -5.99 24.20 -0.79
CA ARG A 222 -7.23 23.44 -0.94
C ARG A 222 -7.45 22.51 0.26
N ASP A 223 -8.71 22.16 0.52
CA ASP A 223 -9.02 21.17 1.54
C ASP A 223 -8.48 19.80 1.13
N CYS A 224 -7.68 19.19 2.00
CA CYS A 224 -7.02 17.93 1.77
C CYS A 224 -6.56 17.31 3.11
N PHE A 225 -6.09 16.06 3.07
CA PHE A 225 -5.57 15.37 4.24
C PHE A 225 -4.48 16.16 4.96
N THR A 226 -3.43 16.56 4.23
CA THR A 226 -2.23 17.19 4.81
C THR A 226 -2.54 18.56 5.43
N LYS A 227 -3.47 19.34 4.83
CA LYS A 227 -3.94 20.61 5.44
C LYS A 227 -4.60 20.36 6.79
N THR A 228 -5.53 19.41 6.86
CA THR A 228 -6.20 19.06 8.12
C THR A 228 -5.20 18.51 9.13
N PHE A 229 -4.26 17.68 8.69
CA PHE A 229 -3.22 17.14 9.55
C PHE A 229 -2.30 18.22 10.12
N TYR A 230 -1.88 19.18 9.29
CA TYR A 230 -1.06 20.33 9.72
C TYR A 230 -1.80 21.20 10.74
N LEU A 231 -3.07 21.55 10.47
CA LEU A 231 -3.88 22.38 11.37
C LEU A 231 -4.20 21.69 12.71
N ASN A 232 -4.17 20.36 12.76
CA ASN A 232 -4.31 19.59 14.00
C ASN A 232 -3.03 19.56 14.86
N ASP A 233 -1.98 20.27 14.44
CA ASP A 233 -0.72 20.42 15.16
C ASP A 233 -0.09 19.06 15.55
N PRO A 234 0.45 18.30 14.59
CA PRO A 234 1.02 16.99 14.84
C PRO A 234 2.19 17.02 15.84
N ALA A 235 2.84 18.18 16.02
CA ALA A 235 3.91 18.34 16.99
C ALA A 235 3.44 18.10 18.43
N LYS A 236 2.18 18.41 18.78
CA LYS A 236 1.58 18.07 20.08
C LYS A 236 1.55 16.58 20.36
N SER A 237 1.57 15.76 19.30
CA SER A 237 1.63 14.31 19.37
C SER A 237 3.04 13.73 19.22
N GLY A 238 4.08 14.58 19.30
CA GLY A 238 5.49 14.20 19.15
C GLY A 238 5.89 13.86 17.70
N ILE A 239 5.14 14.34 16.71
CA ILE A 239 5.40 14.13 15.28
C ILE A 239 6.10 15.38 14.74
N ASP A 240 7.40 15.29 14.49
CA ASP A 240 8.18 16.37 13.87
C ASP A 240 7.82 16.56 12.39
N ASP A 241 8.25 17.67 11.78
CA ASP A 241 7.97 17.98 10.37
C ASP A 241 8.41 16.88 9.41
N LEU A 242 9.54 16.22 9.65
CA LEU A 242 10.00 15.12 8.81
C LEU A 242 9.13 13.89 8.98
N ALA A 243 8.71 13.55 10.20
CA ALA A 243 7.78 12.43 10.44
C ALA A 243 6.39 12.74 9.85
N ALA A 244 5.94 13.99 9.91
CA ALA A 244 4.70 14.42 9.26
C ALA A 244 4.80 14.33 7.74
N ALA A 245 5.91 14.75 7.15
CA ALA A 245 6.18 14.61 5.71
C ALA A 245 6.18 13.14 5.26
N TYR A 246 6.81 12.23 6.03
CA TYR A 246 6.75 10.78 5.78
C TYR A 246 5.35 10.18 5.97
N THR A 247 4.58 10.68 6.92
CA THR A 247 3.19 10.23 7.12
C THR A 247 2.33 10.54 5.90
N CYS A 248 2.42 11.77 5.38
CA CYS A 248 1.71 12.17 4.17
C CYS A 248 2.29 11.51 2.91
N GLY A 249 3.63 11.41 2.82
CA GLY A 249 4.33 10.74 1.73
C GLY A 249 3.97 9.26 1.61
N GLY A 250 3.80 8.57 2.74
CA GLY A 250 3.35 7.17 2.77
C GLY A 250 1.97 6.94 2.15
N LEU A 251 1.08 7.93 2.17
CA LEU A 251 -0.20 7.85 1.45
C LEU A 251 -0.01 7.88 -0.07
N ILE A 252 0.96 8.69 -0.53
CA ILE A 252 1.31 8.74 -1.96
C ILE A 252 1.93 7.41 -2.39
N GLU A 253 2.86 6.85 -1.60
CA GLU A 253 3.43 5.52 -1.87
C GLU A 253 2.33 4.47 -2.01
N ALA A 254 1.39 4.43 -1.07
CA ALA A 254 0.31 3.44 -1.06
C ALA A 254 -0.67 3.64 -2.23
N GLY A 255 -1.02 4.88 -2.56
CA GLY A 255 -2.11 5.19 -3.48
C GLY A 255 -1.71 5.37 -4.94
N SER A 256 -0.43 5.62 -5.26
CA SER A 256 -0.05 5.96 -6.64
C SER A 256 -0.02 4.75 -7.59
N GLU A 257 0.36 3.57 -7.13
CA GLU A 257 0.51 2.38 -7.98
C GLU A 257 -0.60 1.35 -7.79
N THR A 258 -1.10 1.16 -6.57
CA THR A 258 -2.00 0.03 -6.25
C THR A 258 -3.33 0.13 -7.00
N THR A 259 -3.94 1.30 -7.08
CA THR A 259 -5.18 1.51 -7.83
C THR A 259 -4.95 1.37 -9.34
N GLY A 260 -3.86 1.93 -9.87
CA GLY A 260 -3.48 1.78 -11.29
C GLY A 260 -3.29 0.32 -11.68
N THR A 261 -2.57 -0.46 -10.86
CA THR A 261 -2.40 -1.91 -11.05
C THR A 261 -3.72 -2.67 -10.98
N THR A 262 -4.62 -2.29 -10.07
CA THR A 262 -5.97 -2.91 -9.98
C THR A 262 -6.77 -2.64 -11.25
N LEU A 263 -6.70 -1.44 -11.80
CA LEU A 263 -7.36 -1.10 -13.08
C LEU A 263 -6.76 -1.90 -14.25
N ASN A 264 -5.43 -2.06 -14.29
CA ASN A 264 -4.78 -2.93 -15.30
C ASN A 264 -5.25 -4.39 -15.16
N ASN A 265 -5.36 -4.90 -13.93
CA ASN A 265 -5.88 -6.25 -13.67
C ASN A 265 -7.36 -6.36 -14.06
N PHE A 266 -8.17 -5.33 -13.84
CA PHE A 266 -9.54 -5.29 -14.31
C PHE A 266 -9.62 -5.39 -15.84
N LEU A 267 -8.84 -4.61 -16.59
CA LEU A 267 -8.80 -4.70 -18.04
C LEU A 267 -8.37 -6.10 -18.52
N LEU A 268 -7.35 -6.68 -17.89
CA LEU A 268 -6.93 -8.06 -18.15
C LEU A 268 -8.08 -9.07 -17.91
N CYS A 269 -8.82 -8.91 -16.80
CA CYS A 269 -9.98 -9.77 -16.51
C CYS A 269 -11.05 -9.65 -17.59
N MET A 270 -11.35 -8.45 -18.08
CA MET A 270 -12.38 -8.25 -19.10
C MET A 270 -11.98 -8.90 -20.43
N VAL A 271 -10.69 -8.86 -20.79
CA VAL A 271 -10.16 -9.55 -21.98
C VAL A 271 -10.24 -11.08 -21.83
N LEU A 272 -9.91 -11.60 -20.64
CA LEU A 272 -9.89 -13.06 -20.41
C LEU A 272 -11.28 -13.65 -20.16
N PHE A 273 -12.22 -12.85 -19.66
CA PHE A 273 -13.57 -13.28 -19.28
C PHE A 273 -14.65 -12.42 -19.91
N PRO A 274 -14.82 -12.43 -21.25
CA PRO A 274 -15.73 -11.53 -21.96
C PRO A 274 -17.20 -11.69 -21.52
N GLU A 275 -17.62 -12.89 -21.07
CA GLU A 275 -18.97 -13.09 -20.54
C GLU A 275 -19.22 -12.32 -19.23
N ALA A 276 -18.17 -12.18 -18.39
CA ALA A 276 -18.28 -11.37 -17.18
C ALA A 276 -18.41 -9.88 -17.52
N GLN A 277 -17.66 -9.40 -18.51
CA GLN A 277 -17.77 -8.04 -19.04
C GLN A 277 -19.17 -7.76 -19.55
N LYS A 278 -19.72 -8.66 -20.40
CA LYS A 278 -21.05 -8.52 -20.99
C LYS A 278 -22.13 -8.39 -19.91
N ARG A 279 -22.11 -9.25 -18.89
CA ARG A 279 -23.08 -9.18 -17.79
C ARG A 279 -22.98 -7.87 -17.00
N ALA A 280 -21.76 -7.35 -16.79
CA ALA A 280 -21.58 -6.06 -16.13
C ALA A 280 -22.13 -4.91 -16.97
N GLN A 281 -21.95 -4.95 -18.29
CA GLN A 281 -22.51 -3.99 -19.23
C GLN A 281 -24.05 -4.06 -19.22
N GLU A 282 -24.64 -5.26 -19.30
CA GLU A 282 -26.10 -5.46 -19.24
C GLU A 282 -26.71 -4.92 -17.92
N GLU A 283 -26.01 -5.06 -16.79
CA GLU A 283 -26.47 -4.45 -15.53
C GLU A 283 -26.39 -2.93 -15.56
N LEU A 284 -25.29 -2.36 -16.05
CA LEU A 284 -25.11 -0.91 -16.19
C LEU A 284 -26.17 -0.33 -17.14
N ASP A 285 -26.39 -0.92 -18.31
CA ASP A 285 -27.38 -0.47 -19.29
C ASP A 285 -28.80 -0.49 -18.70
N ARG A 286 -29.14 -1.51 -17.94
CA ARG A 286 -30.43 -1.66 -17.29
C ARG A 286 -30.67 -0.67 -16.16
N VAL A 287 -29.65 -0.38 -15.33
CA VAL A 287 -29.81 0.42 -14.10
C VAL A 287 -29.53 1.90 -14.36
N VAL A 288 -28.48 2.19 -15.12
CA VAL A 288 -28.00 3.56 -15.38
C VAL A 288 -28.53 4.11 -16.70
N GLY A 289 -28.61 3.24 -17.72
CA GLY A 289 -28.97 3.62 -19.09
C GLY A 289 -27.79 4.22 -19.85
N SER A 290 -28.08 4.77 -21.04
CA SER A 290 -27.08 5.36 -21.95
C SER A 290 -26.88 6.87 -21.78
N ASP A 291 -27.76 7.55 -21.04
CA ASP A 291 -27.87 9.02 -21.05
C ASP A 291 -26.97 9.69 -20.01
N ARG A 292 -26.44 8.92 -19.10
CA ARG A 292 -25.56 9.41 -18.02
C ARG A 292 -24.48 8.40 -17.62
N LEU A 293 -23.45 8.85 -16.92
CA LEU A 293 -22.49 7.98 -16.24
C LEU A 293 -23.04 7.50 -14.89
N PRO A 294 -22.57 6.34 -14.38
CA PRO A 294 -22.89 5.87 -13.02
C PRO A 294 -22.48 6.90 -11.98
N THR A 295 -23.23 6.96 -10.89
CA THR A 295 -22.94 7.78 -9.71
C THR A 295 -22.80 6.90 -8.47
N TRP A 296 -22.34 7.46 -7.36
CA TRP A 296 -22.28 6.77 -6.08
C TRP A 296 -23.64 6.29 -5.57
N GLU A 297 -24.73 6.94 -6.00
CA GLU A 297 -26.10 6.57 -5.64
C GLU A 297 -26.55 5.27 -6.32
N ASP A 298 -25.93 4.90 -7.43
CA ASP A 298 -26.25 3.68 -8.16
C ASP A 298 -25.61 2.42 -7.55
N GLU A 299 -24.65 2.57 -6.63
CA GLU A 299 -23.81 1.47 -6.12
C GLU A 299 -24.62 0.29 -5.59
N GLU A 300 -25.66 0.55 -4.80
CA GLU A 300 -26.50 -0.52 -4.22
C GLU A 300 -27.33 -1.25 -5.28
N SER A 301 -27.65 -0.58 -6.40
CA SER A 301 -28.41 -1.12 -7.51
C SER A 301 -27.55 -1.90 -8.52
N LEU A 302 -26.24 -1.95 -8.33
CA LEU A 302 -25.23 -2.60 -9.20
C LEU A 302 -24.54 -3.79 -8.51
N PRO A 303 -25.29 -4.81 -8.04
CA PRO A 303 -24.71 -5.92 -7.28
C PRO A 303 -23.73 -6.76 -8.09
N TYR A 304 -23.91 -6.93 -9.41
CA TYR A 304 -22.99 -7.68 -10.25
C TYR A 304 -21.67 -6.93 -10.44
N VAL A 305 -21.73 -5.63 -10.73
CA VAL A 305 -20.53 -4.77 -10.84
C VAL A 305 -19.75 -4.76 -9.52
N ARG A 306 -20.44 -4.65 -8.38
CA ARG A 306 -19.81 -4.76 -7.05
C ARG A 306 -19.13 -6.11 -6.83
N GLY A 307 -19.80 -7.19 -7.25
CA GLY A 307 -19.25 -8.54 -7.23
C GLY A 307 -18.02 -8.69 -8.11
N LEU A 308 -18.07 -8.13 -9.31
CA LEU A 308 -16.95 -8.11 -10.26
C LEU A 308 -15.72 -7.42 -9.70
N ILE A 309 -15.89 -6.23 -9.07
CA ILE A 309 -14.78 -5.50 -8.43
C ILE A 309 -14.13 -6.37 -7.33
N LYS A 310 -14.93 -7.01 -6.48
CA LYS A 310 -14.42 -7.90 -5.43
C LYS A 310 -13.68 -9.10 -6.02
N GLU A 311 -14.17 -9.65 -7.12
CA GLU A 311 -13.55 -10.79 -7.78
C GLU A 311 -12.22 -10.42 -8.46
N VAL A 312 -12.11 -9.24 -9.08
CA VAL A 312 -10.83 -8.73 -9.61
C VAL A 312 -9.78 -8.63 -8.50
N LEU A 313 -10.15 -8.05 -7.35
CA LEU A 313 -9.27 -7.93 -6.19
C LEU A 313 -8.86 -9.29 -5.61
N ARG A 314 -9.77 -10.28 -5.61
CA ARG A 314 -9.50 -11.64 -5.16
C ARG A 314 -8.61 -12.39 -6.15
N TRP A 315 -8.93 -12.33 -7.47
CA TRP A 315 -8.26 -13.10 -8.51
C TRP A 315 -6.83 -12.66 -8.77
N ARG A 316 -6.59 -11.33 -8.75
CA ARG A 316 -5.27 -10.73 -8.94
C ARG A 316 -5.01 -9.64 -7.90
N PRO A 317 -4.73 -10.01 -6.65
CA PRO A 317 -4.35 -9.03 -5.64
C PRO A 317 -3.04 -8.35 -6.07
N VAL A 318 -2.97 -7.03 -5.83
CA VAL A 318 -1.79 -6.22 -6.19
C VAL A 318 -0.53 -6.73 -5.47
N ASN A 319 -0.69 -7.19 -4.23
CA ASN A 319 0.40 -7.80 -3.47
C ASN A 319 0.01 -9.24 -3.10
N LYS A 320 0.85 -10.21 -3.46
CA LYS A 320 0.57 -11.65 -3.34
C LYS A 320 0.52 -12.15 -1.90
N PHE A 321 1.25 -11.52 -0.98
CA PHE A 321 1.41 -11.97 0.40
C PHE A 321 1.14 -10.87 1.44
N GLY A 322 0.60 -9.73 1.01
CA GLY A 322 0.51 -8.53 1.84
C GLY A 322 1.88 -8.02 2.28
N MET A 323 1.90 -7.11 3.23
CA MET A 323 3.13 -6.73 3.92
C MET A 323 3.21 -7.54 5.22
N PRO A 324 4.18 -8.45 5.38
CA PRO A 324 4.24 -9.34 6.53
C PRO A 324 4.25 -8.58 7.85
N HIS A 325 3.51 -9.10 8.82
CA HIS A 325 3.49 -8.61 10.19
C HIS A 325 4.43 -9.43 11.07
N ALA A 326 4.65 -8.99 12.30
CA ALA A 326 5.37 -9.78 13.29
C ALA A 326 4.63 -9.78 14.63
N THR A 327 4.78 -10.86 15.40
CA THR A 327 4.22 -10.96 16.75
C THR A 327 5.04 -10.12 17.72
N SER A 328 4.35 -9.38 18.61
CA SER A 328 4.97 -8.57 19.66
C SER A 328 5.23 -9.35 20.97
N GLU A 329 4.56 -10.51 21.13
CA GLU A 329 4.67 -11.41 22.28
C GLU A 329 4.39 -12.85 21.84
N ASP A 330 4.65 -13.83 22.73
CA ASP A 330 4.30 -15.23 22.50
C ASP A 330 2.78 -15.41 22.46
N ASP A 331 2.30 -16.27 21.57
CA ASP A 331 0.87 -16.56 21.42
C ASP A 331 0.61 -18.05 21.20
N TRP A 332 -0.66 -18.45 21.43
CA TRP A 332 -1.16 -19.78 21.14
C TRP A 332 -2.41 -19.69 20.27
N TYR A 333 -2.45 -20.53 19.22
CA TYR A 333 -3.61 -20.62 18.35
C TYR A 333 -3.86 -22.09 17.96
N GLU A 334 -5.06 -22.60 18.31
CA GLU A 334 -5.49 -23.98 18.02
C GLU A 334 -4.47 -25.06 18.43
N GLY A 335 -3.78 -24.84 19.57
CA GLY A 335 -2.75 -25.76 20.09
C GLY A 335 -1.34 -25.53 19.55
N TYR A 336 -1.14 -24.62 18.59
CA TYR A 336 0.17 -24.25 18.08
C TYR A 336 0.76 -23.09 18.88
N PHE A 337 2.03 -23.23 19.28
CA PHE A 337 2.81 -22.16 19.87
C PHE A 337 3.40 -21.27 18.77
N ILE A 338 3.20 -19.96 18.89
CA ILE A 338 3.71 -18.94 17.97
C ILE A 338 4.65 -18.04 18.78
N PRO A 339 5.98 -18.16 18.62
CA PRO A 339 6.93 -17.36 19.36
C PRO A 339 6.82 -15.86 19.06
N LYS A 340 7.16 -15.02 20.03
CA LYS A 340 7.41 -13.60 19.82
C LYS A 340 8.42 -13.38 18.70
N GLY A 341 8.16 -12.41 17.84
CA GLY A 341 9.00 -12.08 16.68
C GLY A 341 8.75 -12.95 15.45
N SER A 342 7.81 -13.90 15.53
CA SER A 342 7.41 -14.67 14.35
C SER A 342 6.78 -13.75 13.29
N VAL A 343 7.17 -13.97 12.04
CA VAL A 343 6.63 -13.22 10.89
C VAL A 343 5.33 -13.88 10.43
N ALA A 344 4.22 -13.15 10.53
CA ALA A 344 2.92 -13.59 10.04
C ALA A 344 2.73 -13.15 8.57
N VAL A 345 2.60 -14.14 7.67
CA VAL A 345 2.42 -13.93 6.23
C VAL A 345 0.99 -14.22 5.84
N LEU A 346 0.35 -13.27 5.18
CA LEU A 346 -0.99 -13.45 4.62
C LEU A 346 -0.87 -14.17 3.28
N ASN A 347 -1.31 -15.43 3.23
CA ASN A 347 -1.32 -16.20 1.99
C ASN A 347 -2.66 -15.97 1.28
N TRP A 348 -2.69 -15.02 0.34
CA TRP A 348 -3.88 -14.64 -0.42
C TRP A 348 -4.34 -15.67 -1.47
N TRP A 349 -3.54 -16.70 -1.73
CA TRP A 349 -3.77 -17.71 -2.78
C TRP A 349 -4.57 -18.92 -2.32
#